data_ca822aac4e7a78d225a07829b67ff3bf
#
_entry.id   ca822aac4e7a78d225a07829b67ff3bf
#
_cell.length_a   1.000
_cell.length_b   1.000
_cell.length_c   1.000
_cell.angle_alpha   90.00
_cell.angle_beta   90.00
_cell.angle_gamma   90.00
#
_symmetry.space_group_name_H-M   'P 1'
#
loop_
_entity.id
_entity.type
_entity.pdbx_description
1 polymer ?
#
loop_
_entity_poly.entity_id
_entity_poly.type
_entity_poly.pdbx_seq_one_letter_code
_entity_poly.pdbx_strand_id
1 'polypeptide(L)'
;MRCRKGILAGVMLALLPLLASTAVNAQKRGGTLRIFHRDSPANMSIHEEGTISVVAPIMPIFNNLVLFNQHEKQNRLDNIVPDLAESWSWSEDGKDLTFKLHQGVNWHDGKPFTAADVKYLGPAAG
;
A
#
# COMPACT_ATOMS: atom_id res chain seq x y z
N MET A 1 -54.11 -47.04 -30.08
CA MET A 1 -53.32 -46.00 -30.71
C MET A 1 -53.48 -44.71 -29.91
N ARG A 2 -52.57 -44.37 -29.04
CA ARG A 2 -52.58 -43.08 -28.30
C ARG A 2 -51.15 -42.51 -28.24
N CYS A 3 -51.10 -41.31 -28.61
CA CYS A 3 -50.04 -40.42 -29.00
C CYS A 3 -48.93 -40.21 -27.95
N ARG A 4 -47.71 -40.53 -28.32
CA ARG A 4 -46.47 -40.18 -27.55
C ARG A 4 -45.89 -38.90 -28.17
N LYS A 5 -46.53 -37.75 -27.87
CA LYS A 5 -46.01 -36.42 -28.28
C LYS A 5 -46.00 -35.47 -27.08
N GLY A 6 -45.12 -35.63 -26.14
CA GLY A 6 -45.12 -34.76 -24.98
C GLY A 6 -43.81 -34.66 -24.20
N ILE A 7 -42.76 -35.35 -24.59
CA ILE A 7 -41.52 -35.44 -23.75
C ILE A 7 -40.35 -34.65 -24.38
N LEU A 8 -40.45 -34.16 -25.60
CA LEU A 8 -39.31 -33.46 -26.24
C LEU A 8 -39.29 -31.93 -26.05
N ALA A 9 -40.36 -31.33 -25.51
CA ALA A 9 -40.42 -29.89 -25.31
C ALA A 9 -39.85 -29.41 -23.94
N GLY A 10 -39.66 -30.34 -23.00
CA GLY A 10 -39.18 -30.00 -21.63
C GLY A 10 -37.67 -29.92 -21.43
N VAL A 11 -36.90 -30.51 -22.36
CA VAL A 11 -35.43 -30.59 -22.18
C VAL A 11 -34.69 -29.39 -22.77
N MET A 12 -35.33 -28.62 -23.65
CA MET A 12 -34.67 -27.49 -24.32
C MET A 12 -34.72 -26.17 -23.57
N LEU A 13 -35.52 -26.10 -22.47
CA LEU A 13 -35.68 -24.86 -21.64
C LEU A 13 -34.80 -24.86 -20.43
N ALA A 14 -34.11 -25.95 -20.09
CA ALA A 14 -33.24 -26.05 -18.93
C ALA A 14 -31.76 -25.72 -19.15
N LEU A 15 -31.35 -25.45 -20.40
CA LEU A 15 -29.95 -25.19 -20.76
C LEU A 15 -29.62 -23.71 -21.00
N LEU A 16 -30.58 -22.79 -20.85
CA LEU A 16 -30.33 -21.36 -21.07
C LEU A 16 -29.72 -20.54 -19.91
N PRO A 17 -29.63 -20.97 -18.66
CA PRO A 17 -29.03 -20.12 -17.63
C PRO A 17 -27.52 -20.31 -17.42
N LEU A 18 -26.83 -21.15 -18.21
CA LEU A 18 -25.37 -21.40 -17.99
C LEU A 18 -24.45 -20.47 -18.78
N LEU A 19 -24.99 -19.50 -19.50
CA LEU A 19 -24.21 -18.46 -20.22
C LEU A 19 -24.35 -17.08 -19.57
N ALA A 20 -24.70 -17.01 -18.28
CA ALA A 20 -24.42 -15.81 -17.50
C ALA A 20 -22.89 -15.72 -17.36
N SER A 21 -22.25 -15.26 -18.42
CA SER A 21 -20.88 -14.82 -18.43
C SER A 21 -20.70 -13.89 -17.25
N THR A 22 -19.94 -14.33 -16.29
CA THR A 22 -19.34 -13.45 -15.30
C THR A 22 -18.65 -12.35 -16.09
N ALA A 23 -19.24 -11.16 -16.11
CA ALA A 23 -18.52 -9.97 -16.49
C ALA A 23 -17.37 -9.84 -15.49
N VAL A 24 -16.26 -10.48 -15.79
CA VAL A 24 -15.01 -10.20 -15.14
C VAL A 24 -14.77 -8.74 -15.44
N ASN A 25 -15.06 -7.88 -14.49
CA ASN A 25 -14.63 -6.49 -14.51
C ASN A 25 -13.11 -6.54 -14.66
N ALA A 26 -12.65 -6.49 -15.92
CA ALA A 26 -11.24 -6.39 -16.22
C ALA A 26 -10.80 -5.04 -15.68
N GLN A 27 -10.31 -5.03 -14.44
CA GLN A 27 -9.77 -3.85 -13.81
C GLN A 27 -8.61 -3.35 -14.69
N LYS A 28 -8.80 -2.20 -15.32
CA LYS A 28 -7.78 -1.58 -16.15
C LYS A 28 -6.54 -1.33 -15.29
N ARG A 29 -5.45 -2.00 -15.63
CA ARG A 29 -4.17 -1.80 -14.95
C ARG A 29 -3.46 -0.58 -15.52
N GLY A 30 -2.90 0.26 -14.63
CA GLY A 30 -2.15 1.45 -15.01
C GLY A 30 -3.04 2.64 -15.36
N GLY A 31 -2.41 3.71 -15.78
CA GLY A 31 -3.04 4.99 -16.08
C GLY A 31 -2.56 6.11 -15.16
N THR A 32 -3.16 7.29 -15.27
CA THR A 32 -2.86 8.46 -14.44
C THR A 32 -3.96 8.66 -13.42
N LEU A 33 -3.62 8.58 -12.14
CA LEU A 33 -4.50 9.00 -11.05
C LEU A 33 -4.39 10.52 -10.88
N ARG A 34 -5.50 11.23 -11.00
CA ARG A 34 -5.58 12.66 -10.70
C ARG A 34 -6.28 12.83 -9.36
N ILE A 35 -5.58 13.43 -8.41
CA ILE A 35 -6.09 13.67 -7.06
C ILE A 35 -6.30 15.18 -6.91
N PHE A 36 -7.50 15.56 -6.47
CA PHE A 36 -7.76 16.93 -6.07
C PHE A 36 -7.21 17.16 -4.67
N HIS A 37 -6.42 18.21 -4.51
CA HIS A 37 -6.00 18.73 -3.22
C HIS A 37 -6.50 20.16 -3.07
N ARG A 38 -7.11 20.48 -1.93
CA ARG A 38 -7.82 21.76 -1.71
C ARG A 38 -6.90 22.97 -1.54
N ASP A 39 -5.62 22.75 -1.38
CA ASP A 39 -4.64 23.78 -1.09
C ASP A 39 -3.31 23.46 -1.79
N SER A 40 -2.49 24.46 -2.03
CA SER A 40 -1.17 24.30 -2.64
C SER A 40 -0.10 24.28 -1.56
N PRO A 41 0.84 23.30 -1.59
CA PRO A 41 1.96 23.31 -0.67
C PRO A 41 2.85 24.53 -0.94
N ALA A 42 3.36 25.14 0.12
CA ALA A 42 4.29 26.27 0.01
C ALA A 42 5.65 25.83 -0.57
N ASN A 43 6.05 24.60 -0.26
CA ASN A 43 7.21 23.93 -0.84
C ASN A 43 6.96 22.41 -0.89
N MET A 44 7.93 21.64 -1.42
CA MET A 44 7.83 20.17 -1.53
C MET A 44 8.69 19.44 -0.50
N SER A 45 9.17 20.12 0.53
CA SER A 45 10.01 19.57 1.58
C SER A 45 9.23 19.39 2.88
N ILE A 46 9.00 18.14 3.28
CA ILE A 46 8.39 17.82 4.58
C ILE A 46 9.30 18.14 5.77
N HIS A 47 10.57 18.42 5.54
CA HIS A 47 11.52 18.82 6.58
C HIS A 47 11.48 20.32 6.87
N GLU A 48 10.99 21.13 5.93
CA GLU A 48 10.89 22.57 6.06
C GLU A 48 9.51 23.03 6.51
N GLU A 49 8.48 22.27 6.12
CA GLU A 49 7.10 22.62 6.44
C GLU A 49 6.26 21.37 6.72
N GLY A 50 5.71 21.28 7.93
CA GLY A 50 4.88 20.16 8.39
C GLY A 50 3.37 20.38 8.25
N THR A 51 2.91 21.26 7.32
CA THR A 51 1.47 21.49 7.11
C THR A 51 0.83 20.32 6.37
N ILE A 52 -0.48 20.14 6.56
CA ILE A 52 -1.24 19.10 5.85
C ILE A 52 -1.16 19.28 4.33
N SER A 53 -1.01 20.52 3.86
CA SER A 53 -0.91 20.86 2.43
C SER A 53 0.38 20.33 1.80
N VAL A 54 1.46 20.23 2.57
CA VAL A 54 2.75 19.62 2.17
C VAL A 54 2.72 18.11 2.42
N VAL A 55 2.36 17.70 3.63
CA VAL A 55 2.50 16.31 4.07
C VAL A 55 1.58 15.36 3.29
N ALA A 56 0.30 15.72 3.11
CA ALA A 56 -0.67 14.83 2.49
C ALA A 56 -0.35 14.41 1.05
N PRO A 57 0.07 15.28 0.12
CA PRO A 57 0.44 14.89 -1.23
C PRO A 57 1.82 14.21 -1.32
N ILE A 58 2.72 14.45 -0.36
CA ILE A 58 4.11 14.01 -0.43
C ILE A 58 4.35 12.71 0.33
N MET A 59 3.64 12.46 1.44
CA MET A 59 3.78 11.22 2.22
C MET A 59 3.78 9.93 1.40
N PRO A 60 2.91 9.73 0.40
CA PRO A 60 2.89 8.49 -0.37
C PRO A 60 4.06 8.33 -1.36
N ILE A 61 4.94 9.34 -1.47
CA ILE A 61 6.10 9.32 -2.37
C ILE A 61 7.34 8.75 -1.67
N PHE A 62 7.43 8.90 -0.36
CA PHE A 62 8.59 8.52 0.44
C PHE A 62 8.29 7.32 1.33
N ASN A 63 9.30 6.47 1.48
CA ASN A 63 9.28 5.38 2.44
C ASN A 63 9.75 5.86 3.82
N ASN A 64 9.32 5.13 4.86
CA ASN A 64 9.75 5.30 6.23
C ASN A 64 10.51 4.05 6.71
N LEU A 65 11.15 4.09 7.86
CA LEU A 65 11.69 2.87 8.47
C LEU A 65 10.57 1.89 8.82
N VAL A 66 9.54 2.42 9.45
CA VAL A 66 8.31 1.70 9.82
C VAL A 66 7.12 2.63 9.62
N LEU A 67 5.93 2.08 9.50
CA LEU A 67 4.70 2.87 9.35
C LEU A 67 3.55 2.26 10.15
N PHE A 68 2.54 3.04 10.43
CA PHE A 68 1.29 2.51 10.97
C PHE A 68 0.51 1.78 9.89
N ASN A 69 -0.08 0.65 10.22
CA ASN A 69 -0.94 -0.10 9.31
C ASN A 69 -2.10 0.78 8.83
N GLN A 70 -2.10 1.12 7.54
CA GLN A 70 -3.10 2.02 6.94
C GLN A 70 -4.50 1.38 6.82
N HIS A 71 -4.64 0.09 7.09
CA HIS A 71 -5.94 -0.59 7.14
C HIS A 71 -6.61 -0.51 8.53
N GLU A 72 -5.89 -0.03 9.53
CA GLU A 72 -6.40 0.17 10.88
C GLU A 72 -6.88 1.61 11.09
N LYS A 73 -8.01 1.75 11.80
CA LYS A 73 -8.64 3.07 11.99
C LYS A 73 -7.88 4.00 12.93
N GLN A 74 -7.06 3.45 13.81
CA GLN A 74 -6.34 4.19 14.82
C GLN A 74 -4.87 3.78 14.85
N ASN A 75 -3.99 4.76 14.91
CA ASN A 75 -2.56 4.55 15.10
C ASN A 75 -2.28 4.11 16.55
N ARG A 76 -1.67 2.94 16.72
CA ARG A 76 -1.25 2.36 18.00
C ARG A 76 0.09 1.67 17.83
N LEU A 77 0.82 1.50 18.94
CA LEU A 77 2.14 0.86 18.91
C LEU A 77 2.10 -0.59 18.41
N ASP A 78 0.97 -1.28 18.64
CA ASP A 78 0.78 -2.67 18.23
C ASP A 78 0.39 -2.85 16.75
N ASN A 79 0.12 -1.75 16.04
CA ASN A 79 -0.17 -1.79 14.61
C ASN A 79 0.90 -1.15 13.71
N ILE A 80 2.12 -1.01 14.24
CA ILE A 80 3.28 -0.60 13.46
C ILE A 80 3.74 -1.78 12.60
N VAL A 81 3.99 -1.52 11.33
CA VAL A 81 4.41 -2.52 10.35
C VAL A 81 5.73 -2.13 9.67
N PRO A 82 6.50 -3.10 9.17
CA PRO A 82 7.72 -2.87 8.40
C PRO A 82 7.49 -2.01 7.15
N ASP A 83 8.55 -1.23 6.77
CA ASP A 83 8.66 -0.56 5.47
C ASP A 83 10.14 -0.65 5.00
N LEU A 84 11.00 0.35 5.17
CA LEU A 84 12.44 0.21 4.87
C LEU A 84 13.17 -0.70 5.87
N ALA A 85 12.70 -0.77 7.11
CA ALA A 85 13.15 -1.76 8.06
C ALA A 85 12.31 -3.05 7.93
N GLU A 86 12.98 -4.18 7.78
CA GLU A 86 12.41 -5.53 7.77
C GLU A 86 11.89 -5.94 9.16
N SER A 87 12.61 -5.51 10.20
CA SER A 87 12.29 -5.78 11.61
C SER A 87 13.02 -4.82 12.53
N TRP A 88 12.61 -4.81 13.80
CA TRP A 88 13.28 -4.06 14.86
C TRP A 88 13.20 -4.80 16.20
N SER A 89 14.14 -4.50 17.08
CA SER A 89 14.19 -5.06 18.42
C SER A 89 14.78 -4.08 19.43
N TRP A 90 14.30 -4.14 20.66
CA TRP A 90 14.87 -3.44 21.79
C TRP A 90 15.98 -4.27 22.42
N SER A 91 17.00 -3.61 22.98
CA SER A 91 17.95 -4.24 23.90
C SER A 91 17.25 -4.67 25.19
N GLU A 92 17.86 -5.59 25.94
CA GLU A 92 17.29 -6.10 27.19
C GLU A 92 17.04 -4.99 28.24
N ASP A 93 17.88 -3.97 28.24
CA ASP A 93 17.75 -2.80 29.13
C ASP A 93 16.82 -1.71 28.59
N GLY A 94 16.25 -1.92 27.40
CA GLY A 94 15.29 -1.00 26.76
C GLY A 94 15.86 0.34 26.30
N LYS A 95 17.19 0.49 26.21
CA LYS A 95 17.83 1.75 25.83
C LYS A 95 18.15 1.84 24.34
N ASP A 96 18.43 0.72 23.70
CA ASP A 96 18.81 0.67 22.29
C ASP A 96 17.70 0.05 21.46
N LEU A 97 17.28 0.74 20.39
CA LEU A 97 16.37 0.24 19.38
C LEU A 97 17.15 -0.05 18.10
N THR A 98 17.25 -1.33 17.74
CA THR A 98 17.95 -1.79 16.53
C THR A 98 16.97 -2.04 15.41
N PHE A 99 17.21 -1.46 14.24
CA PHE A 99 16.47 -1.73 13.00
C PHE A 99 17.31 -2.59 12.05
N LYS A 100 16.71 -3.66 11.52
CA LYS A 100 17.28 -4.43 10.43
C LYS A 100 16.69 -3.94 9.12
N LEU A 101 17.50 -3.36 8.25
CA LEU A 101 17.06 -2.80 6.98
C LEU A 101 16.90 -3.88 5.90
N HIS A 102 15.93 -3.69 5.00
CA HIS A 102 15.81 -4.48 3.79
C HIS A 102 17.07 -4.34 2.94
N GLN A 103 17.53 -5.47 2.38
CA GLN A 103 18.68 -5.48 1.46
C GLN A 103 18.25 -5.16 0.03
N GLY A 104 19.15 -4.53 -0.74
CA GLY A 104 18.91 -4.25 -2.15
C GLY A 104 17.96 -3.09 -2.44
N VAL A 105 17.61 -2.29 -1.44
CA VAL A 105 16.87 -1.04 -1.63
C VAL A 105 17.79 0.02 -2.22
N ASN A 106 17.30 0.75 -3.22
CA ASN A 106 18.03 1.82 -3.86
C ASN A 106 17.28 3.15 -3.76
N TRP A 107 18.01 4.23 -3.68
CA TRP A 107 17.50 5.58 -3.86
C TRP A 107 17.01 5.80 -5.30
N HIS A 108 16.25 6.87 -5.53
CA HIS A 108 15.75 7.23 -6.87
C HIS A 108 16.86 7.52 -7.89
N ASP A 109 18.08 7.84 -7.44
CA ASP A 109 19.27 8.02 -8.28
C ASP A 109 20.03 6.70 -8.55
N GLY A 110 19.50 5.57 -8.05
CA GLY A 110 20.06 4.24 -8.23
C GLY A 110 21.14 3.84 -7.24
N LYS A 111 21.55 4.72 -6.32
CA LYS A 111 22.50 4.36 -5.27
C LYS A 111 21.88 3.47 -4.21
N PRO A 112 22.65 2.55 -3.59
CA PRO A 112 22.14 1.72 -2.52
C PRO A 112 21.76 2.54 -1.29
N PHE A 113 20.59 2.24 -0.71
CA PHE A 113 20.18 2.74 0.59
C PHE A 113 20.86 1.94 1.71
N THR A 114 21.44 2.63 2.69
CA THR A 114 22.23 2.01 3.74
C THR A 114 21.92 2.57 5.13
N ALA A 115 22.42 1.90 6.18
CA ALA A 115 22.31 2.39 7.55
C ALA A 115 23.04 3.74 7.77
N ALA A 116 24.04 4.07 6.95
CA ALA A 116 24.71 5.36 7.00
C ALA A 116 23.78 6.52 6.61
N ASP A 117 22.90 6.28 5.64
CA ASP A 117 21.89 7.27 5.21
C ASP A 117 20.88 7.53 6.33
N VAL A 118 20.43 6.47 7.01
CA VAL A 118 19.51 6.59 8.16
C VAL A 118 20.15 7.39 9.30
N LYS A 119 21.44 7.11 9.59
CA LYS A 119 22.18 7.85 10.62
C LYS A 119 22.31 9.33 10.29
N TYR A 120 22.50 9.68 9.01
CA TYR A 120 22.62 11.07 8.57
C TYR A 120 21.31 11.84 8.71
N LEU A 121 20.18 11.20 8.45
CA LEU A 121 18.83 11.81 8.54
C LEU A 121 18.28 11.87 9.97
N GLY A 122 18.82 11.04 10.85
CA GLY A 122 18.42 11.06 12.26
C GLY A 122 18.90 12.35 12.96
N PRO A 123 18.22 12.78 14.05
CA PRO A 123 18.74 13.85 14.87
C PRO A 123 20.14 13.45 15.30
N ALA A 124 21.10 14.35 15.09
CA ALA A 124 22.42 14.16 15.65
C ALA A 124 22.23 13.90 17.15
N ALA A 125 22.53 12.67 17.58
CA ALA A 125 22.53 12.34 19.00
C ALA A 125 23.59 13.25 19.65
N GLY A 126 23.11 14.31 20.29
CA GLY A 126 23.94 15.21 21.07
C GLY A 126 24.35 14.58 22.37
#